data_0fcc749a9de3e8ff86ccd5cbca9f3675
#
_entry.id   0fcc749a9de3e8ff86ccd5cbca9f3675
#
_cell.length_a   1.000
_cell.length_b   1.000
_cell.length_c   1.000
_cell.angle_alpha   90.00
_cell.angle_beta   90.00
_cell.angle_gamma   90.00
#
_symmetry.space_group_name_H-M   'P 1'
#
loop_
_entity.id
_entity.type
_entity.pdbx_description
1 polymer ?
#
loop_
_entity_poly.entity_id
_entity_poly.type
_entity_poly.pdbx_seq_one_letter_code
_entity_poly.pdbx_strand_id
1 'polypeptide(L)'
;MDTSKNTLLKFANLPAFEKITSKDMYQAISFLVQENKKIVKKIESLEKLTWKNFIYRMEESDDKIAKAWAPIRHLNSVMNDVKTRNQYEKSLSLLTSHYGKIGQNKKLFNQYQRFYEENKKNLNSSQKKLLADVLQGFKLSGVHLAPKQRKLFRDSQEKLANLESNFEQNILDSTNSWSKNYKTEKILKGMPKNSLEIASEVAAIRKQDGFT
;
A
#
# COMPACT_ATOMS: atom_id res chain seq x y z
N MET A 1 -0.46 -18.53 -13.20
CA MET A 1 0.08 -17.30 -13.82
C MET A 1 1.59 -17.31 -13.62
N ASP A 2 2.34 -17.08 -14.66
CA ASP A 2 3.82 -16.98 -14.55
C ASP A 2 4.17 -15.62 -13.93
N THR A 3 4.55 -15.63 -12.65
CA THR A 3 4.96 -14.45 -11.89
C THR A 3 6.47 -14.21 -11.92
N SER A 4 7.23 -15.12 -12.55
CA SER A 4 8.70 -15.10 -12.56
C SER A 4 9.30 -13.85 -13.20
N LYS A 5 8.58 -13.24 -14.13
CA LYS A 5 8.99 -12.03 -14.87
C LYS A 5 8.49 -10.73 -14.23
N ASN A 6 7.62 -10.79 -13.21
CA ASN A 6 7.04 -9.60 -12.59
C ASN A 6 8.10 -8.84 -11.80
N THR A 7 8.35 -7.60 -12.20
CA THR A 7 9.38 -6.74 -11.61
C THR A 7 9.12 -6.41 -10.15
N LEU A 8 7.86 -6.27 -9.76
CA LEU A 8 7.45 -5.99 -8.37
C LEU A 8 7.69 -7.16 -7.40
N LEU A 9 8.04 -8.34 -7.90
CA LEU A 9 8.38 -9.53 -7.09
C LEU A 9 9.90 -9.74 -6.95
N LYS A 10 10.73 -8.80 -7.44
CA LYS A 10 12.19 -8.82 -7.34
C LYS A 10 12.65 -7.86 -6.25
N PHE A 11 12.96 -8.39 -5.07
CA PHE A 11 13.22 -7.59 -3.85
C PHE A 11 14.69 -7.31 -3.56
N ALA A 12 15.63 -7.76 -4.43
CA ALA A 12 17.06 -7.66 -4.16
C ALA A 12 17.64 -6.24 -4.33
N ASN A 13 16.96 -5.37 -5.10
CA ASN A 13 17.42 -4.04 -5.45
C ASN A 13 16.29 -3.01 -5.29
N LEU A 14 16.62 -1.74 -5.56
CA LEU A 14 15.60 -0.68 -5.67
C LEU A 14 14.61 -1.01 -6.79
N PRO A 15 13.36 -0.54 -6.67
CA PRO A 15 12.34 -0.75 -7.70
C PRO A 15 12.80 -0.20 -9.06
N ALA A 16 12.78 -1.04 -10.10
CA ALA A 16 13.07 -0.63 -11.47
C ALA A 16 11.80 -0.02 -12.09
N PHE A 17 11.51 1.23 -11.74
CA PHE A 17 10.27 1.92 -12.10
C PHE A 17 9.97 1.89 -13.60
N GLU A 18 11.01 2.03 -14.44
CA GLU A 18 10.92 2.00 -15.90
C GLU A 18 10.44 0.65 -16.47
N LYS A 19 10.48 -0.43 -15.67
CA LYS A 19 10.07 -1.78 -16.05
C LYS A 19 8.74 -2.21 -15.44
N ILE A 20 8.17 -1.39 -14.55
CA ILE A 20 6.89 -1.70 -13.92
C ILE A 20 5.77 -1.31 -14.87
N THR A 21 4.93 -2.27 -15.23
CA THR A 21 3.73 -2.01 -16.04
C THR A 21 2.48 -2.10 -15.19
N SER A 22 1.38 -1.48 -15.65
CA SER A 22 0.09 -1.59 -14.94
C SER A 22 -0.38 -3.04 -14.78
N LYS A 23 -0.02 -3.94 -15.72
CA LYS A 23 -0.35 -5.38 -15.61
C LYS A 23 0.35 -6.08 -14.44
N ASP A 24 1.54 -5.62 -14.06
CA ASP A 24 2.32 -6.20 -12.97
C ASP A 24 1.70 -5.92 -11.60
N MET A 25 1.01 -4.80 -11.45
CA MET A 25 0.59 -4.25 -10.16
C MET A 25 -0.35 -5.19 -9.40
N TYR A 26 -1.57 -5.38 -9.87
CA TYR A 26 -2.54 -6.26 -9.20
C TYR A 26 -2.07 -7.72 -9.17
N GLN A 27 -1.36 -8.17 -10.20
CA GLN A 27 -0.82 -9.52 -10.26
C GLN A 27 0.16 -9.79 -9.11
N ALA A 28 1.11 -8.86 -8.87
CA ALA A 28 2.08 -8.99 -7.77
C ALA A 28 1.40 -9.00 -6.42
N ILE A 29 0.50 -8.04 -6.16
CA ILE A 29 -0.23 -7.95 -4.90
C ILE A 29 -1.09 -9.18 -4.66
N SER A 30 -1.81 -9.64 -5.68
CA SER A 30 -2.64 -10.86 -5.58
C SER A 30 -1.80 -12.09 -5.25
N PHE A 31 -0.64 -12.25 -5.90
CA PHE A 31 0.28 -13.34 -5.60
C PHE A 31 0.80 -13.28 -4.15
N LEU A 32 1.30 -12.15 -3.71
CA LEU A 32 1.84 -11.98 -2.35
C LEU A 32 0.78 -12.17 -1.27
N VAL A 33 -0.43 -11.68 -1.49
CA VAL A 33 -1.57 -11.91 -0.59
C VAL A 33 -1.90 -13.41 -0.48
N GLN A 34 -1.84 -14.15 -1.59
CA GLN A 34 -2.06 -15.61 -1.54
C GLN A 34 -0.95 -16.33 -0.77
N GLU A 35 0.31 -15.94 -0.96
CA GLU A 35 1.43 -16.51 -0.20
C GLU A 35 1.31 -16.17 1.29
N ASN A 36 0.97 -14.92 1.65
CA ASN A 36 0.73 -14.53 3.04
C ASN A 36 -0.39 -15.37 3.68
N LYS A 37 -1.50 -15.59 2.99
CA LYS A 37 -2.60 -16.46 3.48
C LYS A 37 -2.14 -17.88 3.77
N LYS A 38 -1.25 -18.46 2.94
CA LYS A 38 -0.67 -19.79 3.18
C LYS A 38 0.19 -19.81 4.44
N ILE A 39 1.01 -18.76 4.62
CA ILE A 39 1.85 -18.59 5.81
C ILE A 39 0.99 -18.47 7.06
N VAL A 40 -0.01 -17.61 7.06
CA VAL A 40 -0.97 -17.45 8.18
C VAL A 40 -1.64 -18.76 8.53
N LYS A 41 -2.18 -19.47 7.54
CA LYS A 41 -2.84 -20.77 7.75
C LYS A 41 -1.89 -21.81 8.38
N LYS A 42 -0.61 -21.82 7.95
CA LYS A 42 0.41 -22.68 8.54
C LYS A 42 0.69 -22.30 9.99
N ILE A 43 0.83 -21.00 10.27
CA ILE A 43 1.09 -20.49 11.63
C ILE A 43 -0.04 -20.82 12.59
N GLU A 44 -1.30 -20.73 12.15
CA GLU A 44 -2.48 -21.07 12.96
C GLU A 44 -2.46 -22.50 13.49
N SER A 45 -1.77 -23.42 12.82
CA SER A 45 -1.66 -24.83 13.17
C SER A 45 -0.33 -25.21 13.83
N LEU A 46 0.60 -24.24 14.07
CA LEU A 46 1.87 -24.54 14.73
C LEU A 46 1.68 -24.86 16.21
N GLU A 47 2.17 -26.01 16.64
CA GLU A 47 2.23 -26.38 18.06
C GLU A 47 3.39 -25.70 18.76
N LYS A 48 4.59 -25.72 18.15
CA LYS A 48 5.80 -25.08 18.69
C LYS A 48 6.10 -23.79 17.93
N LEU A 49 6.06 -22.66 18.64
CA LEU A 49 6.34 -21.33 18.10
C LEU A 49 7.78 -20.93 18.43
N THR A 50 8.47 -20.41 17.43
CA THR A 50 9.79 -19.79 17.58
C THR A 50 9.80 -18.45 16.85
N TRP A 51 10.77 -17.57 17.19
CA TRP A 51 10.96 -16.33 16.45
C TRP A 51 11.10 -16.58 14.94
N LYS A 52 11.88 -17.61 14.55
CA LYS A 52 12.19 -17.94 13.16
C LYS A 52 11.00 -18.50 12.38
N ASN A 53 10.22 -19.42 12.97
CA ASN A 53 9.12 -20.07 12.24
C ASN A 53 7.80 -19.32 12.28
N PHE A 54 7.69 -18.29 13.14
CA PHE A 54 6.50 -17.51 13.32
C PHE A 54 6.74 -16.02 13.03
N ILE A 55 7.38 -15.28 13.99
CA ILE A 55 7.47 -13.81 13.89
C ILE A 55 8.22 -13.41 12.63
N TYR A 56 9.41 -13.95 12.41
CA TYR A 56 10.21 -13.64 11.22
C TYR A 56 9.46 -13.95 9.91
N ARG A 57 8.69 -15.04 9.87
CA ARG A 57 7.91 -15.39 8.69
C ARG A 57 6.77 -14.43 8.39
N MET A 58 6.11 -13.93 9.43
CA MET A 58 5.07 -12.91 9.26
C MET A 58 5.67 -11.60 8.77
N GLU A 59 6.70 -11.11 9.46
CA GLU A 59 7.39 -9.86 9.10
C GLU A 59 7.98 -9.93 7.66
N GLU A 60 8.64 -11.04 7.29
CA GLU A 60 9.17 -11.22 5.94
C GLU A 60 8.07 -11.18 4.88
N SER A 61 6.92 -11.77 5.16
CA SER A 61 5.80 -11.79 4.24
C SER A 61 5.15 -10.41 4.08
N ASP A 62 4.99 -9.70 5.18
CA ASP A 62 4.42 -8.34 5.16
C ASP A 62 5.39 -7.33 4.54
N ASP A 63 6.70 -7.47 4.77
CA ASP A 63 7.74 -6.67 4.10
C ASP A 63 7.70 -6.83 2.56
N LYS A 64 7.51 -8.07 2.06
CA LYS A 64 7.36 -8.31 0.61
C LYS A 64 6.12 -7.61 0.03
N ILE A 65 4.99 -7.66 0.74
CA ILE A 65 3.78 -6.93 0.32
C ILE A 65 4.04 -5.43 0.33
N ALA A 66 4.66 -4.89 1.38
CA ALA A 66 4.98 -3.46 1.49
C ALA A 66 5.94 -3.00 0.38
N LYS A 67 6.98 -3.77 0.08
CA LYS A 67 7.95 -3.49 -1.01
C LYS A 67 7.31 -3.50 -2.40
N ALA A 68 6.33 -4.36 -2.63
CA ALA A 68 5.58 -4.35 -3.89
C ALA A 68 4.55 -3.21 -3.94
N TRP A 69 3.92 -2.88 -2.82
CA TRP A 69 2.88 -1.86 -2.74
C TRP A 69 3.41 -0.42 -2.83
N ALA A 70 4.57 -0.14 -2.24
CA ALA A 70 5.15 1.20 -2.23
C ALA A 70 5.39 1.78 -3.64
N PRO A 71 6.02 1.06 -4.61
CA PRO A 71 6.15 1.54 -5.98
C PRO A 71 4.80 1.74 -6.69
N ILE A 72 3.81 0.89 -6.43
CA ILE A 72 2.46 1.02 -7.01
C ILE A 72 1.80 2.32 -6.55
N ARG A 73 1.86 2.63 -5.26
CA ARG A 73 1.35 3.89 -4.70
C ARG A 73 2.05 5.09 -5.32
N HIS A 74 3.37 5.04 -5.44
CA HIS A 74 4.15 6.12 -6.04
C HIS A 74 3.76 6.35 -7.50
N LEU A 75 3.72 5.29 -8.31
CA LEU A 75 3.32 5.40 -9.72
C LEU A 75 1.88 5.94 -9.87
N ASN A 76 0.96 5.51 -9.01
CA ASN A 76 -0.40 6.07 -9.02
C ASN A 76 -0.43 7.57 -8.73
N SER A 77 0.46 8.08 -7.85
CA SER A 77 0.50 9.51 -7.51
C SER A 77 1.17 10.39 -8.58
N VAL A 78 2.10 9.84 -9.39
CA VAL A 78 2.89 10.64 -10.35
C VAL A 78 2.54 10.38 -11.81
N MET A 79 2.13 9.18 -12.19
CA MET A 79 1.76 8.82 -13.57
C MET A 79 0.27 8.92 -13.83
N ASN A 80 -0.53 8.43 -12.92
CA ASN A 80 -2.00 8.49 -12.82
C ASN A 80 -2.77 8.32 -14.14
N ASP A 81 -2.28 7.46 -15.04
CA ASP A 81 -3.06 7.07 -16.21
C ASP A 81 -4.19 6.09 -15.81
N VAL A 82 -5.21 5.99 -16.65
CA VAL A 82 -6.42 5.18 -16.37
C VAL A 82 -6.08 3.72 -16.04
N LYS A 83 -5.07 3.13 -16.69
CA LYS A 83 -4.71 1.72 -16.47
C LYS A 83 -4.04 1.55 -15.11
N THR A 84 -3.12 2.44 -14.77
CA THR A 84 -2.43 2.47 -13.48
C THR A 84 -3.43 2.67 -12.34
N ARG A 85 -4.33 3.66 -12.44
CA ARG A 85 -5.40 3.93 -11.48
C ARG A 85 -6.26 2.70 -11.23
N ASN A 86 -6.76 2.06 -12.28
CA ASN A 86 -7.59 0.85 -12.15
C ASN A 86 -6.87 -0.32 -11.45
N GLN A 87 -5.58 -0.50 -11.70
CA GLN A 87 -4.81 -1.57 -11.03
C GLN A 87 -4.49 -1.21 -9.58
N TYR A 88 -4.23 0.05 -9.31
CA TYR A 88 -4.07 0.57 -7.94
C TYR A 88 -5.34 0.32 -7.10
N GLU A 89 -6.51 0.72 -7.59
CA GLU A 89 -7.79 0.55 -6.89
C GLU A 89 -8.10 -0.91 -6.57
N LYS A 90 -7.90 -1.81 -7.55
CA LYS A 90 -8.05 -3.25 -7.34
C LYS A 90 -7.10 -3.79 -6.27
N SER A 91 -5.85 -3.32 -6.30
CA SER A 91 -4.84 -3.72 -5.33
C SER A 91 -5.15 -3.18 -3.93
N LEU A 92 -5.59 -1.93 -3.83
CA LEU A 92 -6.01 -1.30 -2.58
C LEU A 92 -7.16 -2.06 -1.93
N SER A 93 -8.21 -2.34 -2.69
CA SER A 93 -9.38 -3.11 -2.22
C SER A 93 -8.96 -4.50 -1.71
N LEU A 94 -8.10 -5.20 -2.46
CA LEU A 94 -7.59 -6.52 -2.07
C LEU A 94 -6.79 -6.45 -0.76
N LEU A 95 -5.89 -5.46 -0.62
CA LEU A 95 -5.07 -5.27 0.58
C LEU A 95 -5.92 -4.90 1.79
N THR A 96 -6.84 -3.96 1.65
CA THR A 96 -7.75 -3.53 2.73
C THR A 96 -8.58 -4.71 3.24
N SER A 97 -9.18 -5.47 2.34
CA SER A 97 -9.93 -6.68 2.70
C SER A 97 -9.04 -7.75 3.36
N HIS A 98 -7.81 -7.94 2.85
CA HIS A 98 -6.87 -8.90 3.40
C HIS A 98 -6.45 -8.53 4.82
N TYR A 99 -5.94 -7.33 5.04
CA TYR A 99 -5.48 -6.87 6.35
C TYR A 99 -6.63 -6.73 7.36
N GLY A 100 -7.83 -6.36 6.91
CA GLY A 100 -9.02 -6.39 7.75
C GLY A 100 -9.34 -7.81 8.28
N LYS A 101 -9.14 -8.84 7.46
CA LYS A 101 -9.30 -10.25 7.87
C LYS A 101 -8.18 -10.71 8.79
N ILE A 102 -6.93 -10.32 8.51
CA ILE A 102 -5.76 -10.61 9.36
C ILE A 102 -5.95 -9.99 10.75
N GLY A 103 -6.23 -8.70 10.82
CA GLY A 103 -6.41 -7.97 12.09
C GLY A 103 -7.56 -8.49 12.97
N GLN A 104 -8.52 -9.24 12.38
CA GLN A 104 -9.62 -9.88 13.10
C GLN A 104 -9.47 -11.40 13.25
N ASN A 105 -8.31 -11.95 12.91
CA ASN A 105 -8.04 -13.37 12.99
C ASN A 105 -7.72 -13.81 14.43
N LYS A 106 -8.72 -14.38 15.12
CA LYS A 106 -8.59 -14.83 16.52
C LYS A 106 -7.52 -15.91 16.70
N LYS A 107 -7.38 -16.83 15.74
CA LYS A 107 -6.38 -17.90 15.85
C LYS A 107 -4.97 -17.33 15.80
N LEU A 108 -4.71 -16.43 14.85
CA LEU A 108 -3.43 -15.76 14.73
C LEU A 108 -3.14 -14.89 15.95
N PHE A 109 -4.11 -14.11 16.42
CA PHE A 109 -3.99 -13.32 17.66
C PHE A 109 -3.60 -14.19 18.86
N ASN A 110 -4.26 -15.34 19.04
CA ASN A 110 -3.94 -16.27 20.12
C ASN A 110 -2.51 -16.84 20.00
N GLN A 111 -2.01 -17.08 18.78
CA GLN A 111 -0.62 -17.49 18.58
C GLN A 111 0.37 -16.40 19.00
N TYR A 112 0.10 -15.12 18.67
CA TYR A 112 0.91 -13.99 19.12
C TYR A 112 0.90 -13.83 20.64
N GLN A 113 -0.27 -13.94 21.29
CA GLN A 113 -0.37 -13.88 22.75
C GLN A 113 0.41 -15.01 23.40
N ARG A 114 0.19 -16.27 22.95
CA ARG A 114 0.89 -17.44 23.47
C ARG A 114 2.40 -17.27 23.32
N PHE A 115 2.89 -16.91 22.14
CA PHE A 115 4.30 -16.71 21.89
C PHE A 115 4.90 -15.64 22.82
N TYR A 116 4.21 -14.52 23.00
CA TYR A 116 4.66 -13.45 23.89
C TYR A 116 4.77 -13.92 25.33
N GLU A 117 3.72 -14.58 25.86
CA GLU A 117 3.73 -15.05 27.25
C GLU A 117 4.80 -16.10 27.51
N GLU A 118 4.99 -17.06 26.61
CA GLU A 118 6.01 -18.09 26.72
C GLU A 118 7.45 -17.55 26.64
N ASN A 119 7.69 -16.47 25.91
CA ASN A 119 9.04 -16.00 25.59
C ASN A 119 9.42 -14.64 26.19
N LYS A 120 8.51 -13.90 26.84
CA LYS A 120 8.71 -12.49 27.28
C LYS A 120 9.96 -12.26 28.13
N LYS A 121 10.44 -13.27 28.87
CA LYS A 121 11.67 -13.17 29.66
C LYS A 121 12.93 -13.14 28.81
N ASN A 122 12.91 -13.78 27.65
CA ASN A 122 14.05 -13.97 26.74
C ASN A 122 14.08 -12.97 25.57
N LEU A 123 13.02 -12.17 25.40
CA LEU A 123 12.92 -11.17 24.35
C LEU A 123 13.67 -9.89 24.73
N ASN A 124 14.40 -9.30 23.78
CA ASN A 124 14.97 -7.96 23.95
C ASN A 124 13.89 -6.86 23.85
N SER A 125 14.27 -5.60 24.10
CA SER A 125 13.34 -4.45 24.11
C SER A 125 12.62 -4.24 22.77
N SER A 126 13.34 -4.34 21.66
CA SER A 126 12.77 -4.17 20.30
C SER A 126 11.77 -5.28 19.97
N GLN A 127 12.08 -6.52 20.32
CA GLN A 127 11.19 -7.66 20.14
C GLN A 127 9.91 -7.54 20.97
N LYS A 128 10.03 -7.09 22.22
CA LYS A 128 8.88 -6.81 23.11
C LYS A 128 8.00 -5.71 22.52
N LYS A 129 8.62 -4.63 22.04
CA LYS A 129 7.89 -3.52 21.42
C LYS A 129 7.14 -3.97 20.18
N LEU A 130 7.79 -4.69 19.27
CA LEU A 130 7.15 -5.23 18.07
C LEU A 130 5.91 -6.07 18.42
N LEU A 131 6.04 -7.03 19.34
CA LEU A 131 4.93 -7.88 19.71
C LEU A 131 3.80 -7.12 20.43
N ALA A 132 4.14 -6.13 21.25
CA ALA A 132 3.16 -5.26 21.89
C ALA A 132 2.35 -4.46 20.84
N ASP A 133 3.03 -3.92 19.82
CA ASP A 133 2.39 -3.17 18.73
C ASP A 133 1.49 -4.07 17.89
N VAL A 134 1.95 -5.27 17.55
CA VAL A 134 1.15 -6.25 16.81
C VAL A 134 -0.11 -6.63 17.61
N LEU A 135 0.02 -6.95 18.89
CA LEU A 135 -1.13 -7.29 19.74
C LEU A 135 -2.09 -6.11 19.91
N GLN A 136 -1.57 -4.89 20.01
CA GLN A 136 -2.38 -3.67 20.02
C GLN A 136 -3.12 -3.49 18.69
N GLY A 137 -2.44 -3.72 17.55
CA GLY A 137 -3.03 -3.68 16.22
C GLY A 137 -4.24 -4.63 16.07
N PHE A 138 -4.13 -5.86 16.55
CA PHE A 138 -5.26 -6.80 16.59
C PHE A 138 -6.44 -6.27 17.41
N LYS A 139 -6.18 -5.67 18.57
CA LYS A 139 -7.24 -5.07 19.41
C LYS A 139 -7.93 -3.92 18.69
N LEU A 140 -7.16 -3.01 18.10
CA LEU A 140 -7.68 -1.87 17.33
C LEU A 140 -8.44 -2.31 16.07
N SER A 141 -8.07 -3.44 15.47
CA SER A 141 -8.79 -4.05 14.34
C SER A 141 -10.08 -4.78 14.77
N GLY A 142 -10.37 -4.83 16.07
CA GLY A 142 -11.61 -5.39 16.60
C GLY A 142 -11.64 -6.92 16.66
N VAL A 143 -10.48 -7.59 16.90
CA VAL A 143 -10.40 -9.05 17.03
C VAL A 143 -11.32 -9.63 18.12
N HIS A 144 -11.62 -8.83 19.14
CA HIS A 144 -12.49 -9.18 20.27
C HIS A 144 -13.97 -8.94 20.02
N LEU A 145 -14.33 -8.23 18.96
CA LEU A 145 -15.71 -7.92 18.64
C LEU A 145 -16.53 -9.15 18.27
N ALA A 146 -17.84 -9.09 18.47
CA ALA A 146 -18.77 -10.12 18.01
C ALA A 146 -18.77 -10.22 16.46
N PRO A 147 -19.14 -11.37 15.86
CA PRO A 147 -19.04 -11.58 14.41
C PRO A 147 -19.75 -10.51 13.56
N LYS A 148 -20.93 -10.05 13.99
CA LYS A 148 -21.72 -9.01 13.30
C LYS A 148 -20.97 -7.65 13.32
N GLN A 149 -20.44 -7.29 14.48
CA GLN A 149 -19.67 -6.04 14.63
C GLN A 149 -18.35 -6.08 13.86
N ARG A 150 -17.64 -7.22 13.84
CA ARG A 150 -16.43 -7.40 13.05
C ARG A 150 -16.69 -7.21 11.55
N LYS A 151 -17.83 -7.74 11.05
CA LYS A 151 -18.21 -7.52 9.66
C LYS A 151 -18.47 -6.05 9.38
N LEU A 152 -19.28 -5.38 10.20
CA LEU A 152 -19.56 -3.96 10.06
C LEU A 152 -18.28 -3.11 10.09
N PHE A 153 -17.36 -3.43 11.00
CA PHE A 153 -16.07 -2.75 11.09
C PHE A 153 -15.26 -2.87 9.78
N ARG A 154 -15.14 -4.09 9.21
CA ARG A 154 -14.45 -4.29 7.94
C ARG A 154 -15.13 -3.54 6.79
N ASP A 155 -16.44 -3.66 6.68
CA ASP A 155 -17.22 -2.98 5.63
C ASP A 155 -17.02 -1.45 5.71
N SER A 156 -16.94 -0.90 6.93
CA SER A 156 -16.65 0.53 7.16
C SER A 156 -15.21 0.90 6.77
N GLN A 157 -14.22 0.06 7.07
CA GLN A 157 -12.82 0.28 6.69
C GLN A 157 -12.62 0.22 5.17
N GLU A 158 -13.27 -0.74 4.49
CA GLU A 158 -13.24 -0.82 3.03
C GLU A 158 -13.90 0.42 2.38
N LYS A 159 -15.03 0.88 2.93
CA LYS A 159 -15.68 2.10 2.47
C LYS A 159 -14.80 3.34 2.70
N LEU A 160 -14.16 3.45 3.86
CA LEU A 160 -13.26 4.56 4.18
C LEU A 160 -12.07 4.59 3.20
N ALA A 161 -11.38 3.46 3.00
CA ALA A 161 -10.26 3.39 2.07
C ALA A 161 -10.64 3.80 0.64
N ASN A 162 -11.84 3.42 0.17
CA ASN A 162 -12.34 3.83 -1.13
C ASN A 162 -12.66 5.33 -1.19
N LEU A 163 -13.23 5.90 -0.12
CA LEU A 163 -13.53 7.33 -0.05
C LEU A 163 -12.24 8.17 -0.01
N GLU A 164 -11.24 7.75 0.75
CA GLU A 164 -9.91 8.40 0.81
C GLU A 164 -9.25 8.37 -0.56
N SER A 165 -9.23 7.21 -1.24
CA SER A 165 -8.68 7.09 -2.59
C SER A 165 -9.40 7.99 -3.59
N ASN A 166 -10.74 8.02 -3.56
CA ASN A 166 -11.54 8.89 -4.44
C ASN A 166 -11.28 10.38 -4.16
N PHE A 167 -11.11 10.76 -2.90
CA PHE A 167 -10.80 12.13 -2.51
C PHE A 167 -9.42 12.56 -3.05
N GLU A 168 -8.39 11.72 -2.87
CA GLU A 168 -7.06 11.98 -3.42
C GLU A 168 -7.08 12.12 -4.95
N GLN A 169 -7.84 11.25 -5.63
CA GLN A 169 -7.99 11.32 -7.09
C GLN A 169 -8.72 12.58 -7.54
N ASN A 170 -9.78 12.97 -6.84
CA ASN A 170 -10.53 14.20 -7.15
C ASN A 170 -9.65 15.45 -6.99
N ILE A 171 -8.79 15.50 -5.96
CA ILE A 171 -7.82 16.60 -5.81
C ILE A 171 -6.86 16.63 -6.99
N LEU A 172 -6.29 15.48 -7.37
CA LEU A 172 -5.36 15.39 -8.47
C LEU A 172 -6.01 15.78 -9.80
N ASP A 173 -7.20 15.27 -10.08
CA ASP A 173 -7.96 15.57 -11.31
C ASP A 173 -8.34 17.05 -11.38
N SER A 174 -8.81 17.65 -10.27
CA SER A 174 -9.09 19.08 -10.19
C SER A 174 -7.84 19.94 -10.45
N THR A 175 -6.71 19.56 -9.83
CA THR A 175 -5.43 20.28 -10.02
C THR A 175 -4.97 20.18 -11.46
N ASN A 176 -5.03 18.99 -12.07
CA ASN A 176 -4.58 18.77 -13.45
C ASN A 176 -5.52 19.38 -14.50
N SER A 177 -6.81 19.54 -14.19
CA SER A 177 -7.78 20.15 -15.09
C SER A 177 -7.69 21.68 -15.11
N TRP A 178 -7.19 22.29 -14.02
CA TRP A 178 -7.06 23.73 -13.96
C TRP A 178 -5.79 24.21 -14.65
N SER A 179 -5.90 25.23 -15.49
CA SER A 179 -4.76 25.94 -16.05
C SER A 179 -5.17 27.35 -16.46
N LYS A 180 -4.18 28.24 -16.50
CA LYS A 180 -4.35 29.61 -16.97
C LYS A 180 -3.22 29.97 -17.92
N ASN A 181 -3.56 30.32 -19.16
CA ASN A 181 -2.61 30.72 -20.17
C ASN A 181 -2.42 32.24 -20.18
N TYR A 182 -1.18 32.69 -20.22
CA TYR A 182 -0.78 34.07 -20.36
C TYR A 182 -0.01 34.25 -21.67
N LYS A 183 -0.48 35.19 -22.50
CA LYS A 183 0.11 35.46 -23.84
C LYS A 183 1.48 36.19 -23.77
N THR A 184 1.78 36.88 -22.67
CA THR A 184 3.01 37.67 -22.52
C THR A 184 3.66 37.43 -21.19
N GLU A 185 4.98 37.43 -21.17
CA GLU A 185 5.82 37.31 -19.96
C GLU A 185 5.63 38.48 -18.96
N LYS A 186 5.15 39.62 -19.45
CA LYS A 186 5.01 40.84 -18.62
C LYS A 186 4.21 40.64 -17.35
N ILE A 187 3.18 39.79 -17.41
CA ILE A 187 2.30 39.45 -16.26
C ILE A 187 3.00 38.52 -15.27
N LEU A 188 4.00 37.79 -15.74
CA LEU A 188 4.76 36.79 -14.97
C LEU A 188 6.07 37.35 -14.40
N LYS A 189 6.20 38.69 -14.37
CA LYS A 189 7.39 39.36 -13.84
C LYS A 189 7.72 38.92 -12.42
N GLY A 190 8.94 38.43 -12.22
CA GLY A 190 9.42 37.91 -10.94
C GLY A 190 9.41 36.38 -10.83
N MET A 191 8.84 35.67 -11.80
CA MET A 191 8.99 34.21 -11.86
C MET A 191 10.44 33.84 -12.22
N PRO A 192 10.99 32.75 -11.60
CA PRO A 192 12.29 32.22 -12.00
C PRO A 192 12.30 31.79 -13.46
N LYS A 193 13.47 31.93 -14.12
CA LYS A 193 13.62 31.61 -15.55
C LYS A 193 13.23 30.18 -15.89
N ASN A 194 13.64 29.18 -15.09
CA ASN A 194 13.28 27.79 -15.27
C ASN A 194 11.76 27.54 -15.18
N SER A 195 11.05 28.31 -14.32
CA SER A 195 9.58 28.20 -14.23
C SER A 195 8.89 28.77 -15.47
N LEU A 196 9.44 29.85 -16.05
CA LEU A 196 8.94 30.37 -17.33
C LEU A 196 9.19 29.43 -18.49
N GLU A 197 10.35 28.78 -18.53
CA GLU A 197 10.68 27.77 -19.54
C GLU A 197 9.67 26.60 -19.46
N ILE A 198 9.41 26.05 -18.27
CA ILE A 198 8.41 24.99 -18.04
C ILE A 198 7.01 25.46 -18.47
N ALA A 199 6.60 26.66 -18.08
CA ALA A 199 5.29 27.21 -18.46
C ALA A 199 5.13 27.37 -19.97
N SER A 200 6.21 27.74 -20.70
CA SER A 200 6.23 27.81 -22.16
C SER A 200 6.14 26.42 -22.79
N GLU A 201 6.86 25.43 -22.26
CA GLU A 201 6.78 24.04 -22.73
C GLU A 201 5.37 23.45 -22.52
N VAL A 202 4.74 23.70 -21.38
CA VAL A 202 3.37 23.26 -21.11
C VAL A 202 2.38 23.92 -22.08
N ALA A 203 2.55 25.21 -22.36
CA ALA A 203 1.73 25.90 -23.37
C ALA A 203 1.89 25.25 -24.76
N ALA A 204 3.11 24.96 -25.18
CA ALA A 204 3.38 24.28 -26.46
C ALA A 204 2.75 22.88 -26.54
N ILE A 205 2.86 22.07 -25.48
CA ILE A 205 2.21 20.75 -25.39
C ILE A 205 0.69 20.87 -25.53
N ARG A 206 0.09 21.94 -24.96
CA ARG A 206 -1.35 22.22 -25.07
C ARG A 206 -1.74 22.95 -26.36
N LYS A 207 -0.80 23.13 -27.27
CA LYS A 207 -1.02 23.89 -28.52
C LYS A 207 -1.52 25.32 -28.29
N GLN A 208 -0.98 25.98 -27.29
CA GLN A 208 -1.27 27.36 -26.91
C GLN A 208 0.00 28.20 -27.04
N ASP A 209 -0.16 29.49 -27.43
CA ASP A 209 0.94 30.43 -27.41
C ASP A 209 1.13 31.03 -26.00
N GLY A 210 2.38 31.37 -25.66
CA GLY A 210 2.72 32.02 -24.38
C GLY A 210 3.10 31.02 -23.28
N PHE A 211 2.50 31.15 -22.11
CA PHE A 211 2.89 30.49 -20.87
C PHE A 211 1.65 29.91 -20.19
N THR A 212 1.67 28.64 -19.78
CA THR A 212 0.53 27.97 -19.10
C THR A 212 0.96 27.30 -17.82
#